data_128ee60e311a6f7d2b13e675ea71da11
#
_entry.id   128ee60e311a6f7d2b13e675ea71da11
#
_cell.length_a   1.000
_cell.length_b   1.000
_cell.length_c   1.000
_cell.angle_alpha   90.00
_cell.angle_beta   90.00
_cell.angle_gamma   90.00
#
_symmetry.space_group_name_H-M   'P 1'
#
loop_
_entity.id
_entity.type
_entity.pdbx_description
1 polymer ?
#
loop_
_entity_poly.entity_id
_entity_poly.type
_entity_poly.pdbx_seq_one_letter_code
_entity_poly.pdbx_strand_id
1 'polypeptide(L)'
;MMNMLYRYAIAALAMLLLSACADKVESLGIVPYPENVEIGCGSFDAFGARVIAEGLSAEEEDLVQGLGTLITAGSDGKVRSSKIVFSHIDGMDPEEYAIEIGSRRIEVYSSAYNGTLYAIATLKQLMPVEVYTGVYNPDSDWNIPCAVIKDKPRFAHRGMLLDCSRHFFEIDEVKKILDIMSVYKLNRFHWHLTDDHGWRMEIKKYPLLTEVGGWRNGTMVGWDAKSNDGIRYGGYYTQEQLRDVVAYAAQRGIEIVPEIDLPAHMVSALTAYPHLGCTGGPYSLMTVWDIAKDVLCVGKDSSFEFIEDVLTEVCEVFPYEYIHIGGDECPKIRWEKCPHCQARIKELGLKDSGKWTAEHYLQNYVTARVQKFLASKGRKVIGWDEILEGDLQPGATIMSWRGVQGGIEAANNGFDAIMTPCEYCYLNYCQSDKPELEPVGFHEYVPVEKCYGYEPLDGIPEDAHHHILGVQCNVWTEFIGTPAHVQYMLLPRMLAISEVQWSAPEDKDYDRFRADVMDHQFEILKSMGYTYCKEIEY
;
A
#
# COMPACT_ATOMS: atom_id res chain seq x y z
N MET A 1 -6.47 30.89 -23.46
CA MET A 1 -5.37 31.55 -24.20
C MET A 1 -4.05 31.46 -23.41
N MET A 2 -4.02 31.69 -22.10
CA MET A 2 -2.83 31.54 -21.24
C MET A 2 -2.28 30.10 -21.20
N ASN A 3 -3.15 29.07 -21.09
CA ASN A 3 -2.76 27.64 -21.10
C ASN A 3 -2.15 27.16 -22.43
N MET A 4 -2.50 27.77 -23.55
CA MET A 4 -1.90 27.47 -24.86
C MET A 4 -0.51 28.07 -24.99
N LEU A 5 -0.30 29.27 -24.47
CA LEU A 5 1.02 29.95 -24.43
C LEU A 5 2.00 29.19 -23.50
N TYR A 6 1.50 28.60 -22.42
CA TYR A 6 2.31 27.83 -21.48
C TYR A 6 2.82 26.51 -22.10
N ARG A 7 1.97 25.79 -22.83
CA ARG A 7 2.37 24.57 -23.58
C ARG A 7 3.41 24.88 -24.67
N TYR A 8 3.36 26.06 -25.30
CA TYR A 8 4.33 26.48 -26.31
C TYR A 8 5.63 27.03 -25.68
N ALA A 9 5.58 27.62 -24.48
CA ALA A 9 6.76 28.08 -23.76
C ALA A 9 7.64 26.92 -23.29
N ILE A 10 7.03 25.84 -22.76
CA ILE A 10 7.73 24.60 -22.35
C ILE A 10 8.38 23.92 -23.57
N ALA A 11 7.66 23.82 -24.69
CA ALA A 11 8.19 23.23 -25.93
C ALA A 11 9.32 24.03 -26.57
N ALA A 12 9.33 25.35 -26.39
CA ALA A 12 10.37 26.22 -26.97
C ALA A 12 11.68 26.23 -26.14
N LEU A 13 11.60 25.99 -24.83
CA LEU A 13 12.80 25.91 -23.97
C LEU A 13 13.52 24.57 -24.16
N ALA A 14 12.78 23.46 -24.39
CA ALA A 14 13.34 22.14 -24.66
C ALA A 14 14.22 22.12 -25.92
N MET A 15 13.88 22.89 -26.98
CA MET A 15 14.67 22.92 -28.21
C MET A 15 16.02 23.66 -28.10
N LEU A 16 16.26 24.43 -27.04
CA LEU A 16 17.50 25.18 -26.84
C LEU A 16 18.60 24.44 -26.06
N LEU A 17 18.28 23.28 -25.47
CA LEU A 17 19.19 22.48 -24.63
C LEU A 17 19.91 21.34 -25.38
N LEU A 18 19.59 21.10 -26.66
CA LEU A 18 20.15 20.01 -27.47
C LEU A 18 21.51 20.38 -28.11
N SER A 19 22.47 20.88 -27.35
CA SER A 19 23.85 20.94 -27.81
C SER A 19 24.67 19.80 -27.21
N ALA A 20 25.44 19.12 -28.05
CA ALA A 20 26.21 17.91 -27.75
C ALA A 20 26.93 17.97 -26.40
N CYS A 21 26.50 17.18 -25.43
CA CYS A 21 27.24 16.89 -24.21
C CYS A 21 28.23 15.73 -24.45
N ALA A 22 29.42 15.88 -23.89
CA ALA A 22 30.46 14.85 -23.99
C ALA A 22 30.20 13.61 -23.11
N ASP A 23 29.46 13.76 -22.00
CA ASP A 23 29.05 12.68 -21.11
C ASP A 23 27.52 12.63 -21.05
N LYS A 24 26.91 11.63 -21.69
CA LYS A 24 25.47 11.37 -21.57
C LYS A 24 25.22 10.65 -20.26
N VAL A 25 24.47 11.29 -19.37
CA VAL A 25 23.81 10.61 -18.25
C VAL A 25 22.70 9.74 -18.87
N GLU A 26 22.74 8.44 -18.66
CA GLU A 26 21.80 7.49 -19.28
C GLU A 26 20.51 7.39 -18.47
N SER A 27 20.56 7.53 -17.14
CA SER A 27 19.42 7.55 -16.22
C SER A 27 19.63 8.57 -15.12
N LEU A 28 18.52 9.04 -14.53
CA LEU A 28 18.54 9.91 -13.35
C LEU A 28 18.50 9.14 -12.03
N GLY A 29 18.43 7.81 -12.06
CA GLY A 29 18.37 6.96 -10.86
C GLY A 29 17.04 7.03 -10.08
N ILE A 30 15.97 7.58 -10.67
CA ILE A 30 14.67 7.80 -10.02
C ILE A 30 13.81 6.55 -10.12
N VAL A 31 13.15 6.16 -9.02
CA VAL A 31 12.15 5.08 -8.95
C VAL A 31 10.93 5.59 -8.17
N PRO A 32 9.69 5.43 -8.69
CA PRO A 32 9.35 5.03 -10.05
C PRO A 32 9.83 6.06 -11.08
N TYR A 33 10.18 5.57 -12.28
CA TYR A 33 10.70 6.44 -13.34
C TYR A 33 9.60 7.35 -13.89
N PRO A 34 9.86 8.65 -14.06
CA PRO A 34 8.86 9.60 -14.53
C PRO A 34 8.41 9.35 -15.98
N GLU A 35 7.16 9.70 -16.29
CA GLU A 35 6.54 9.55 -17.61
C GLU A 35 7.35 10.21 -18.74
N ASN A 36 7.87 11.42 -18.49
CA ASN A 36 8.66 12.15 -19.48
C ASN A 36 9.91 12.74 -18.83
N VAL A 37 11.08 12.37 -19.36
CA VAL A 37 12.40 12.88 -18.91
C VAL A 37 13.22 13.30 -20.11
N GLU A 38 13.63 14.58 -20.14
CA GLU A 38 14.57 15.12 -21.12
C GLU A 38 15.83 15.59 -20.37
N ILE A 39 16.93 14.82 -20.48
CA ILE A 39 18.21 15.18 -19.83
C ILE A 39 18.95 16.19 -20.69
N GLY A 40 19.31 17.34 -20.10
CA GLY A 40 20.04 18.42 -20.72
C GLY A 40 21.54 18.42 -20.39
N CYS A 41 22.23 19.47 -20.78
CA CYS A 41 23.65 19.68 -20.46
C CYS A 41 23.86 20.55 -19.23
N GLY A 42 24.86 20.19 -18.41
CA GLY A 42 25.20 20.88 -17.18
C GLY A 42 24.51 20.37 -15.95
N SER A 43 24.72 21.02 -14.82
CA SER A 43 24.17 20.64 -13.54
C SER A 43 23.74 21.84 -12.71
N PHE A 44 22.87 21.58 -11.75
CA PHE A 44 22.43 22.50 -10.70
C PHE A 44 23.07 22.09 -9.37
N ASP A 45 23.80 22.98 -8.73
CA ASP A 45 24.31 22.78 -7.38
C ASP A 45 23.19 23.07 -6.36
N ALA A 46 22.63 22.02 -5.77
CA ALA A 46 21.54 22.10 -4.81
C ALA A 46 22.00 22.50 -3.40
N PHE A 47 23.30 22.40 -3.08
CA PHE A 47 23.80 22.69 -1.74
C PHE A 47 23.56 24.16 -1.34
N GLY A 48 22.81 24.34 -0.26
CA GLY A 48 22.49 25.71 0.21
C GLY A 48 21.62 26.54 -0.75
N ALA A 49 20.96 25.89 -1.71
CA ALA A 49 20.01 26.57 -2.60
C ALA A 49 18.84 27.15 -1.79
N ARG A 50 18.36 28.31 -2.19
CA ARG A 50 17.19 28.94 -1.57
C ARG A 50 15.91 28.30 -2.10
N VAL A 51 15.15 27.69 -1.22
CA VAL A 51 13.83 27.13 -1.55
C VAL A 51 12.75 28.20 -1.33
N ILE A 52 11.83 28.33 -2.28
CA ILE A 52 10.80 29.38 -2.32
C ILE A 52 9.47 28.72 -2.70
N ALA A 53 8.41 29.07 -1.98
CA ALA A 53 7.03 28.71 -2.29
C ALA A 53 6.30 29.93 -2.86
N GLU A 54 5.60 29.78 -3.99
CA GLU A 54 4.84 30.84 -4.66
C GLU A 54 3.41 30.38 -4.95
N GLY A 55 2.42 30.90 -4.22
CA GLY A 55 1.00 30.63 -4.43
C GLY A 55 0.53 29.26 -3.96
N LEU A 56 1.27 28.61 -3.08
CA LEU A 56 0.95 27.32 -2.49
C LEU A 56 0.01 27.45 -1.28
N SER A 57 -0.65 26.38 -0.88
CA SER A 57 -1.37 26.29 0.40
C SER A 57 -0.40 26.26 1.59
N ALA A 58 -0.89 26.48 2.80
CA ALA A 58 -0.05 26.47 3.99
C ALA A 58 0.60 25.10 4.22
N GLU A 59 -0.13 24.02 3.96
CA GLU A 59 0.38 22.65 4.09
C GLU A 59 1.47 22.35 3.06
N GLU A 60 1.34 22.85 1.83
CA GLU A 60 2.38 22.72 0.79
C GLU A 60 3.61 23.61 1.12
N GLU A 61 3.39 24.81 1.66
CA GLU A 61 4.49 25.67 2.13
C GLU A 61 5.32 24.98 3.21
N ASP A 62 4.68 24.25 4.14
CA ASP A 62 5.37 23.48 5.19
C ASP A 62 6.23 22.37 4.58
N LEU A 63 5.74 21.63 3.57
CA LEU A 63 6.52 20.63 2.83
C LEU A 63 7.76 21.25 2.18
N VAL A 64 7.57 22.37 1.48
CA VAL A 64 8.63 23.08 0.76
C VAL A 64 9.68 23.65 1.71
N GLN A 65 9.26 24.18 2.86
CA GLN A 65 10.17 24.64 3.92
C GLN A 65 10.95 23.47 4.54
N GLY A 66 10.31 22.31 4.70
CA GLY A 66 10.97 21.08 5.15
C GLY A 66 12.13 20.69 4.23
N LEU A 67 11.91 20.68 2.90
CA LEU A 67 12.98 20.45 1.93
C LEU A 67 14.09 21.52 2.05
N GLY A 68 13.72 22.79 2.17
CA GLY A 68 14.67 23.87 2.36
C GLY A 68 15.57 23.70 3.57
N THR A 69 15.01 23.22 4.68
CA THR A 69 15.75 22.91 5.91
C THR A 69 16.79 21.80 5.67
N LEU A 70 16.42 20.74 4.96
CA LEU A 70 17.33 19.63 4.64
C LEU A 70 18.49 20.08 3.73
N ILE A 71 18.21 20.85 2.69
CA ILE A 71 19.23 21.33 1.72
C ILE A 71 20.21 22.33 2.36
N THR A 72 19.75 23.11 3.33
CA THR A 72 20.58 24.10 4.02
C THR A 72 21.26 23.57 5.28
N ALA A 73 20.93 22.36 5.72
CA ALA A 73 21.60 21.70 6.82
C ALA A 73 23.11 21.57 6.53
N GLY A 74 23.97 22.05 7.42
CA GLY A 74 25.42 22.04 7.23
C GLY A 74 26.03 23.15 6.35
N SER A 75 25.22 24.02 5.76
CA SER A 75 25.72 25.16 4.98
C SER A 75 26.24 26.34 5.82
N ASP A 76 26.33 26.21 7.14
CA ASP A 76 26.65 27.29 8.09
C ASP A 76 25.77 28.53 7.90
N GLY A 77 24.53 28.36 7.41
CA GLY A 77 23.60 29.44 7.09
C GLY A 77 23.97 30.25 5.85
N LYS A 78 24.95 29.81 5.05
CA LYS A 78 25.30 30.44 3.78
C LYS A 78 24.31 30.02 2.70
N VAL A 79 23.35 30.88 2.42
CA VAL A 79 22.41 30.74 1.30
C VAL A 79 23.12 31.13 0.02
N ARG A 80 23.10 30.24 -0.98
CA ARG A 80 23.68 30.53 -2.32
C ARG A 80 22.70 31.33 -3.20
N SER A 81 23.18 31.75 -4.38
CA SER A 81 22.34 32.45 -5.38
C SER A 81 21.42 31.49 -6.15
N SER A 82 21.67 30.16 -6.09
CA SER A 82 20.82 29.12 -6.69
C SER A 82 19.46 29.03 -5.96
N LYS A 83 18.40 28.75 -6.74
CA LYS A 83 17.03 28.73 -6.21
C LYS A 83 16.28 27.51 -6.70
N ILE A 84 15.44 26.98 -5.82
CA ILE A 84 14.38 26.00 -6.13
C ILE A 84 13.05 26.68 -5.83
N VAL A 85 12.20 26.84 -6.83
CA VAL A 85 10.95 27.60 -6.72
C VAL A 85 9.80 26.67 -7.01
N PHE A 86 8.90 26.51 -6.05
CA PHE A 86 7.66 25.78 -6.18
C PHE A 86 6.53 26.75 -6.47
N SER A 87 5.75 26.47 -7.50
CA SER A 87 4.66 27.34 -7.96
C SER A 87 3.40 26.55 -8.25
N HIS A 88 2.26 27.07 -7.77
CA HIS A 88 0.96 26.51 -8.10
C HIS A 88 0.56 26.81 -9.54
N ILE A 89 0.04 25.81 -10.26
CA ILE A 89 -0.51 25.96 -11.61
C ILE A 89 -1.85 25.27 -11.74
N ASP A 90 -2.88 26.03 -12.08
CA ASP A 90 -4.21 25.51 -12.36
C ASP A 90 -4.23 24.59 -13.59
N GLY A 91 -4.99 23.50 -13.51
CA GLY A 91 -5.33 22.62 -14.64
C GLY A 91 -4.38 21.44 -14.84
N MET A 92 -3.45 21.21 -13.92
CA MET A 92 -2.76 19.90 -13.77
C MET A 92 -3.63 18.94 -12.98
N ASP A 93 -3.44 17.63 -13.16
CA ASP A 93 -4.06 16.64 -12.30
C ASP A 93 -3.55 16.77 -10.84
N PRO A 94 -4.31 16.42 -9.80
CA PRO A 94 -3.90 16.63 -8.40
C PRO A 94 -2.60 15.93 -7.99
N GLU A 95 -2.21 14.86 -8.71
CA GLU A 95 -0.98 14.09 -8.47
C GLU A 95 0.10 14.37 -9.54
N GLU A 96 -0.20 15.20 -10.53
CA GLU A 96 0.74 15.61 -11.59
C GLU A 96 1.70 16.68 -11.09
N TYR A 97 2.95 16.61 -11.57
CA TYR A 97 3.96 17.63 -11.34
C TYR A 97 4.90 17.78 -12.53
N ALA A 98 5.58 18.94 -12.61
CA ALA A 98 6.67 19.17 -13.54
C ALA A 98 7.86 19.82 -12.83
N ILE A 99 9.08 19.44 -13.26
CA ILE A 99 10.33 19.98 -12.74
C ILE A 99 11.21 20.41 -13.91
N GLU A 100 11.62 21.67 -13.94
CA GLU A 100 12.58 22.21 -14.90
C GLU A 100 13.90 22.53 -14.18
N ILE A 101 14.94 21.74 -14.44
CA ILE A 101 16.25 21.84 -13.79
C ILE A 101 17.19 22.58 -14.71
N GLY A 102 17.41 23.87 -14.46
CA GLY A 102 18.44 24.68 -15.11
C GLY A 102 19.64 24.88 -14.18
N SER A 103 20.81 25.34 -14.72
CA SER A 103 22.07 25.44 -13.97
C SER A 103 22.06 26.40 -12.77
N ARG A 104 21.05 27.27 -12.64
CA ARG A 104 20.96 28.27 -11.56
C ARG A 104 19.62 28.28 -10.85
N ARG A 105 18.62 27.64 -11.41
CA ARG A 105 17.25 27.63 -10.91
C ARG A 105 16.57 26.33 -11.28
N ILE A 106 15.86 25.77 -10.31
CA ILE A 106 14.89 24.71 -10.50
C ILE A 106 13.50 25.34 -10.35
N GLU A 107 12.62 25.10 -11.31
CA GLU A 107 11.19 25.42 -11.25
C GLU A 107 10.40 24.12 -11.03
N VAL A 108 9.53 24.13 -10.04
CA VAL A 108 8.63 23.02 -9.74
C VAL A 108 7.20 23.51 -9.84
N TYR A 109 6.37 22.73 -10.54
CA TYR A 109 4.98 23.07 -10.80
C TYR A 109 4.06 21.94 -10.35
N SER A 110 3.00 22.27 -9.64
CA SER A 110 1.95 21.36 -9.19
C SER A 110 0.64 22.10 -9.01
N SER A 111 -0.48 21.38 -8.89
CA SER A 111 -1.81 21.97 -8.66
C SER A 111 -2.40 21.61 -7.30
N ALA A 112 -1.76 20.69 -6.57
CA ALA A 112 -2.26 20.21 -5.29
C ALA A 112 -1.14 19.60 -4.43
N TYR A 113 -1.45 19.35 -3.15
CA TYR A 113 -0.56 18.81 -2.14
C TYR A 113 0.22 17.55 -2.60
N ASN A 114 -0.47 16.57 -3.19
CA ASN A 114 0.17 15.33 -3.61
C ASN A 114 1.15 15.54 -4.77
N GLY A 115 0.84 16.39 -5.74
CA GLY A 115 1.77 16.77 -6.82
C GLY A 115 3.04 17.43 -6.27
N THR A 116 2.90 18.35 -5.30
CA THR A 116 4.03 18.99 -4.60
C THR A 116 4.86 17.95 -3.83
N LEU A 117 4.20 17.03 -3.12
CA LEU A 117 4.86 15.96 -2.36
C LEU A 117 5.68 15.03 -3.28
N TYR A 118 5.11 14.61 -4.42
CA TYR A 118 5.79 13.71 -5.36
C TYR A 118 6.93 14.41 -6.10
N ALA A 119 6.80 15.70 -6.40
CA ALA A 119 7.92 16.51 -6.91
C ALA A 119 9.08 16.57 -5.90
N ILE A 120 8.78 16.74 -4.61
CA ILE A 120 9.79 16.71 -3.54
C ILE A 120 10.42 15.33 -3.43
N ALA A 121 9.64 14.25 -3.51
CA ALA A 121 10.17 12.88 -3.50
C ALA A 121 11.14 12.64 -4.66
N THR A 122 10.79 13.09 -5.86
CA THR A 122 11.67 13.05 -7.05
C THR A 122 12.93 13.88 -6.86
N LEU A 123 12.82 15.12 -6.39
CA LEU A 123 14.00 15.96 -6.14
C LEU A 123 14.94 15.36 -5.08
N LYS A 124 14.40 14.75 -4.04
CA LYS A 124 15.20 14.08 -3.01
C LYS A 124 15.98 12.89 -3.56
N GLN A 125 15.42 12.14 -4.50
CA GLN A 125 16.13 11.04 -5.16
C GLN A 125 17.26 11.55 -6.09
N LEU A 126 17.20 12.78 -6.57
CA LEU A 126 18.27 13.43 -7.35
C LEU A 126 19.38 14.04 -6.48
N MET A 127 19.18 14.11 -5.17
CA MET A 127 20.11 14.69 -4.19
C MET A 127 20.88 13.58 -3.47
N PRO A 128 22.02 13.91 -2.82
CA PRO A 128 22.74 12.93 -2.02
C PRO A 128 21.91 12.45 -0.83
N VAL A 129 22.23 11.24 -0.34
CA VAL A 129 21.44 10.54 0.71
C VAL A 129 21.30 11.28 2.04
N GLU A 130 22.10 12.32 2.24
CA GLU A 130 22.02 13.22 3.40
C GLU A 130 20.65 13.90 3.53
N VAL A 131 19.90 14.06 2.44
CA VAL A 131 18.51 14.61 2.48
C VAL A 131 17.53 13.69 3.19
N TYR A 132 17.86 12.40 3.35
CA TYR A 132 17.05 11.43 4.09
C TYR A 132 17.47 11.30 5.56
N THR A 133 18.74 11.54 5.86
CA THR A 133 19.31 11.36 7.21
C THR A 133 19.40 12.66 8.00
N GLY A 134 19.46 13.81 7.33
CA GLY A 134 19.76 15.10 7.93
C GLY A 134 21.20 15.22 8.44
N VAL A 135 22.08 14.27 8.11
CA VAL A 135 23.49 14.24 8.53
C VAL A 135 24.34 14.75 7.40
N TYR A 136 24.89 15.95 7.56
CA TYR A 136 25.72 16.60 6.55
C TYR A 136 27.08 15.90 6.37
N ASN A 137 27.45 15.69 5.08
CA ASN A 137 28.77 15.23 4.68
C ASN A 137 29.38 16.25 3.68
N PRO A 138 30.53 16.88 3.98
CA PRO A 138 31.12 17.90 3.11
C PRO A 138 31.61 17.36 1.76
N ASP A 139 31.82 16.07 1.63
CA ASP A 139 32.33 15.41 0.43
C ASP A 139 31.20 14.94 -0.52
N SER A 140 29.95 15.10 -0.14
CA SER A 140 28.81 14.67 -0.96
C SER A 140 28.61 15.57 -2.18
N ASP A 141 28.29 14.95 -3.32
CA ASP A 141 27.99 15.68 -4.56
C ASP A 141 26.51 16.13 -4.58
N TRP A 142 26.29 17.41 -4.55
CA TRP A 142 24.98 18.05 -4.62
C TRP A 142 24.62 18.52 -6.05
N ASN A 143 25.38 18.12 -7.05
CA ASN A 143 25.12 18.48 -8.43
C ASN A 143 24.03 17.58 -9.04
N ILE A 144 22.90 18.19 -9.37
CA ILE A 144 21.77 17.54 -10.05
C ILE A 144 21.89 17.81 -11.54
N PRO A 145 21.81 16.80 -12.42
CA PRO A 145 21.79 17.01 -13.88
C PRO A 145 20.68 17.96 -14.32
N CYS A 146 20.98 18.86 -15.25
CA CYS A 146 19.94 19.67 -15.89
C CYS A 146 18.97 18.74 -16.64
N ALA A 147 17.66 18.91 -16.41
CA ALA A 147 16.63 18.08 -17.01
C ALA A 147 15.27 18.76 -17.02
N VAL A 148 14.36 18.27 -17.84
CA VAL A 148 12.93 18.56 -17.76
C VAL A 148 12.22 17.26 -17.45
N ILE A 149 11.45 17.25 -16.36
CA ILE A 149 10.67 16.11 -15.90
C ILE A 149 9.20 16.51 -15.89
N LYS A 150 8.33 15.65 -16.49
CA LYS A 150 6.87 15.76 -16.36
C LYS A 150 6.36 14.40 -15.98
N ASP A 151 5.54 14.37 -14.95
CA ASP A 151 5.22 13.10 -14.32
C ASP A 151 3.84 13.09 -13.67
N LYS A 152 3.17 11.94 -13.76
CA LYS A 152 1.92 11.65 -13.08
C LYS A 152 1.73 10.13 -12.96
N PRO A 153 0.97 9.66 -11.97
CA PRO A 153 0.73 8.23 -11.82
C PRO A 153 -0.21 7.68 -12.90
N ARG A 154 0.04 6.44 -13.32
CA ARG A 154 -0.85 5.65 -14.17
C ARG A 154 -2.14 5.24 -13.45
N PHE A 155 -2.04 4.79 -12.19
CA PHE A 155 -3.15 4.30 -11.39
C PHE A 155 -3.41 5.17 -10.16
N ALA A 156 -4.69 5.32 -9.81
CA ALA A 156 -5.14 6.06 -8.63
C ALA A 156 -4.87 5.30 -7.32
N HIS A 157 -4.94 3.95 -7.34
CA HIS A 157 -4.64 3.08 -6.19
C HIS A 157 -3.25 2.48 -6.34
N ARG A 158 -2.33 2.87 -5.47
CA ARG A 158 -0.95 2.36 -5.42
C ARG A 158 -0.70 1.86 -4.00
N GLY A 159 -1.05 0.59 -3.79
CA GLY A 159 -1.21 0.04 -2.45
C GLY A 159 -0.06 -0.86 -1.98
N MET A 160 0.00 -0.99 -0.65
CA MET A 160 0.81 -1.98 0.06
C MET A 160 0.06 -2.45 1.31
N LEU A 161 -0.05 -3.79 1.51
CA LEU A 161 -0.64 -4.39 2.70
C LEU A 161 0.46 -4.82 3.68
N LEU A 162 0.22 -4.53 4.97
CA LEU A 162 0.96 -5.14 6.08
C LEU A 162 -0.01 -5.90 6.99
N ASP A 163 0.24 -7.20 7.16
CA ASP A 163 -0.45 -8.03 8.14
C ASP A 163 0.16 -7.80 9.53
N CYS A 164 -0.64 -7.24 10.45
CA CYS A 164 -0.29 -7.06 11.85
C CYS A 164 -0.99 -8.06 12.77
N SER A 165 -1.80 -8.96 12.22
CA SER A 165 -2.53 -9.95 12.99
C SER A 165 -1.68 -11.20 13.28
N ARG A 166 -1.06 -11.82 12.25
CA ARG A 166 -0.21 -12.99 12.45
C ARG A 166 1.00 -12.62 13.29
N HIS A 167 1.69 -11.51 12.94
CA HIS A 167 2.68 -10.89 13.82
C HIS A 167 2.38 -9.42 14.04
N PHE A 168 2.51 -8.99 15.30
CA PHE A 168 2.25 -7.62 15.73
C PHE A 168 3.51 -6.75 15.56
N PHE A 169 3.34 -5.56 14.98
CA PHE A 169 4.39 -4.57 14.80
C PHE A 169 4.04 -3.30 15.57
N GLU A 170 5.02 -2.74 16.27
CA GLU A 170 4.84 -1.49 17.02
C GLU A 170 4.59 -0.30 16.06
N ILE A 171 3.99 0.77 16.58
CA ILE A 171 3.62 1.96 15.80
C ILE A 171 4.80 2.56 15.03
N ASP A 172 5.99 2.60 15.63
CA ASP A 172 7.18 3.15 15.00
C ASP A 172 7.61 2.34 13.76
N GLU A 173 7.40 1.02 13.78
CA GLU A 173 7.66 0.17 12.63
C GLU A 173 6.63 0.37 11.52
N VAL A 174 5.35 0.54 11.87
CA VAL A 174 4.31 0.90 10.90
C VAL A 174 4.62 2.26 10.26
N LYS A 175 5.01 3.26 11.05
CA LYS A 175 5.43 4.57 10.52
C LYS A 175 6.63 4.48 9.59
N LYS A 176 7.59 3.59 9.90
CA LYS A 176 8.74 3.34 9.03
C LYS A 176 8.32 2.77 7.66
N ILE A 177 7.31 1.90 7.63
CA ILE A 177 6.73 1.43 6.36
C ILE A 177 6.08 2.59 5.59
N LEU A 178 5.33 3.46 6.25
CA LEU A 178 4.74 4.64 5.62
C LEU A 178 5.81 5.60 5.06
N ASP A 179 6.97 5.73 5.73
CA ASP A 179 8.08 6.53 5.24
C ASP A 179 8.60 6.02 3.90
N ILE A 180 8.86 4.71 3.79
CA ILE A 180 9.37 4.13 2.55
C ILE A 180 8.32 4.12 1.42
N MET A 181 7.04 3.93 1.74
CA MET A 181 5.95 4.08 0.79
C MET A 181 5.92 5.48 0.17
N SER A 182 6.11 6.52 0.98
CA SER A 182 6.15 7.91 0.52
C SER A 182 7.33 8.21 -0.41
N VAL A 183 8.51 7.63 -0.16
CA VAL A 183 9.68 7.77 -1.05
C VAL A 183 9.38 7.25 -2.45
N TYR A 184 8.66 6.14 -2.55
CA TYR A 184 8.31 5.49 -3.81
C TYR A 184 6.88 5.77 -4.29
N LYS A 185 6.25 6.84 -3.78
CA LYS A 185 4.97 7.41 -4.25
C LYS A 185 3.76 6.45 -4.16
N LEU A 186 3.80 5.46 -3.24
CA LEU A 186 2.62 4.68 -2.89
C LEU A 186 1.68 5.55 -2.04
N ASN A 187 0.36 5.35 -2.22
CA ASN A 187 -0.64 6.23 -1.61
C ASN A 187 -1.77 5.50 -0.85
N ARG A 188 -1.71 4.16 -0.75
CA ARG A 188 -2.70 3.37 0.00
C ARG A 188 -1.98 2.36 0.90
N PHE A 189 -2.16 2.52 2.21
CA PHE A 189 -1.67 1.56 3.20
C PHE A 189 -2.84 0.68 3.64
N HIS A 190 -2.85 -0.58 3.20
CA HIS A 190 -3.83 -1.57 3.62
C HIS A 190 -3.35 -2.20 4.93
N TRP A 191 -4.05 -1.92 6.01
CA TRP A 191 -3.68 -2.37 7.35
C TRP A 191 -4.56 -3.54 7.77
N HIS A 192 -4.02 -4.76 7.70
CA HIS A 192 -4.72 -5.98 8.12
C HIS A 192 -4.65 -6.13 9.64
N LEU A 193 -5.76 -5.79 10.31
CA LEU A 193 -5.81 -5.58 11.76
C LEU A 193 -6.41 -6.76 12.53
N THR A 194 -7.09 -7.70 11.86
CA THR A 194 -7.81 -8.78 12.54
C THR A 194 -7.75 -10.08 11.76
N ASP A 195 -7.49 -11.18 12.48
CA ASP A 195 -7.43 -12.52 11.92
C ASP A 195 -7.61 -13.57 13.04
N ASP A 196 -7.54 -14.85 12.73
CA ASP A 196 -7.63 -15.98 13.66
C ASP A 196 -6.55 -15.98 14.75
N HIS A 197 -5.41 -15.30 14.48
CA HIS A 197 -4.21 -15.28 15.33
C HIS A 197 -4.15 -14.07 16.24
N GLY A 198 -4.97 -13.04 16.01
CA GLY A 198 -4.99 -11.87 16.85
C GLY A 198 -5.91 -10.74 16.36
N TRP A 199 -6.52 -10.06 17.30
CA TRP A 199 -7.28 -8.84 17.10
C TRP A 199 -6.43 -7.63 17.52
N ARG A 200 -6.18 -6.67 16.61
CA ARG A 200 -5.18 -5.63 16.85
C ARG A 200 -5.74 -4.22 17.06
N MET A 201 -7.03 -4.00 16.85
CA MET A 201 -7.67 -2.70 17.04
C MET A 201 -8.47 -2.65 18.34
N GLU A 202 -8.26 -1.62 19.16
CA GLU A 202 -9.12 -1.33 20.30
C GLU A 202 -10.54 -1.00 19.83
N ILE A 203 -11.53 -1.75 20.33
CA ILE A 203 -12.96 -1.50 20.18
C ILE A 203 -13.53 -1.27 21.59
N LYS A 204 -13.86 -0.03 21.91
CA LYS A 204 -14.26 0.37 23.27
C LYS A 204 -15.53 -0.33 23.75
N LYS A 205 -16.45 -0.60 22.83
CA LYS A 205 -17.68 -1.34 23.13
C LYS A 205 -17.40 -2.83 23.42
N TYR A 206 -16.32 -3.38 22.89
CA TYR A 206 -15.96 -4.78 23.02
C TYR A 206 -14.52 -4.98 23.53
N PRO A 207 -14.22 -4.62 24.80
CA PRO A 207 -12.84 -4.58 25.33
C PRO A 207 -12.14 -5.95 25.32
N LEU A 208 -12.87 -7.06 25.44
CA LEU A 208 -12.28 -8.40 25.39
C LEU A 208 -11.65 -8.73 24.03
N LEU A 209 -11.97 -7.99 22.95
CA LEU A 209 -11.32 -8.19 21.67
C LEU A 209 -9.80 -7.98 21.77
N THR A 210 -9.35 -7.00 22.55
CA THR A 210 -7.92 -6.73 22.76
C THR A 210 -7.37 -7.42 24.01
N GLU A 211 -8.16 -7.51 25.09
CA GLU A 211 -7.73 -8.13 26.34
C GLU A 211 -7.52 -9.65 26.20
N VAL A 212 -8.38 -10.31 25.43
CA VAL A 212 -8.39 -11.75 25.18
C VAL A 212 -7.99 -12.06 23.73
N GLY A 213 -8.71 -11.48 22.76
CA GLY A 213 -8.52 -11.74 21.33
C GLY A 213 -7.19 -11.19 20.78
N GLY A 214 -6.53 -10.29 21.49
CA GLY A 214 -5.21 -9.76 21.12
C GLY A 214 -4.03 -10.68 21.47
N TRP A 215 -4.24 -11.83 22.17
CA TRP A 215 -3.16 -12.60 22.79
C TRP A 215 -3.32 -14.10 22.60
N ARG A 216 -2.35 -14.76 21.96
CA ARG A 216 -2.28 -16.22 21.81
C ARG A 216 -1.24 -16.85 22.73
N ASN A 217 -1.41 -18.15 23.02
CA ASN A 217 -0.54 -18.91 23.93
C ASN A 217 0.50 -19.73 23.16
N GLY A 218 1.38 -19.04 22.44
CA GLY A 218 2.46 -19.62 21.66
C GLY A 218 2.26 -19.44 20.16
N THR A 219 3.31 -19.73 19.41
CA THR A 219 3.35 -19.62 17.95
C THR A 219 4.05 -20.85 17.38
N MET A 220 3.59 -21.35 16.25
CA MET A 220 4.24 -22.42 15.48
C MET A 220 5.68 -22.02 15.14
N VAL A 221 6.62 -22.96 15.23
CA VAL A 221 8.03 -22.74 14.90
C VAL A 221 8.35 -23.33 13.53
N GLY A 222 8.73 -22.47 12.59
CA GLY A 222 8.98 -22.87 11.21
C GLY A 222 7.75 -23.54 10.59
N TRP A 223 7.95 -24.62 9.84
CA TRP A 223 6.90 -25.38 9.14
C TRP A 223 6.34 -26.58 9.93
N ASP A 224 6.71 -26.73 11.20
CA ASP A 224 6.22 -27.85 12.01
C ASP A 224 4.92 -27.47 12.76
N ALA A 225 3.77 -27.81 12.19
CA ALA A 225 2.46 -27.55 12.78
C ALA A 225 2.24 -28.23 14.16
N LYS A 226 3.13 -29.13 14.59
CA LYS A 226 3.11 -29.74 15.94
C LYS A 226 3.99 -29.00 16.92
N SER A 227 4.85 -28.10 16.45
CA SER A 227 5.69 -27.27 17.29
C SER A 227 4.90 -26.10 17.86
N ASN A 228 5.32 -25.63 19.02
CA ASN A 228 4.80 -24.40 19.63
C ASN A 228 5.87 -23.87 20.59
N ASP A 229 6.20 -22.60 20.48
CA ASP A 229 7.22 -21.97 21.32
C ASP A 229 6.78 -21.79 22.79
N GLY A 230 5.48 -21.91 23.08
CA GLY A 230 4.91 -21.74 24.41
C GLY A 230 4.98 -20.31 24.95
N ILE A 231 5.34 -19.34 24.11
CA ILE A 231 5.51 -17.94 24.50
C ILE A 231 4.19 -17.19 24.25
N ARG A 232 3.63 -16.59 25.31
CA ARG A 232 2.46 -15.72 25.14
C ARG A 232 2.81 -14.56 24.22
N TYR A 233 2.12 -14.45 23.07
CA TYR A 233 2.39 -13.48 22.04
C TYR A 233 1.14 -12.64 21.70
N GLY A 234 1.31 -11.36 21.43
CA GLY A 234 0.23 -10.48 20.99
C GLY A 234 0.56 -9.00 21.21
N GLY A 235 -0.44 -8.18 21.01
CA GLY A 235 -0.41 -6.74 21.10
C GLY A 235 -1.67 -6.17 20.45
N TYR A 236 -1.89 -4.89 20.62
CA TYR A 236 -2.97 -4.16 19.93
C TYR A 236 -2.67 -2.67 19.91
N TYR A 237 -3.36 -1.95 19.06
CA TYR A 237 -3.29 -0.50 18.94
C TYR A 237 -4.49 0.14 19.61
N THR A 238 -4.25 1.15 20.45
CA THR A 238 -5.32 2.01 20.95
C THR A 238 -5.87 2.89 19.82
N GLN A 239 -7.11 3.33 19.94
CA GLN A 239 -7.69 4.26 18.95
C GLN A 239 -6.91 5.57 18.82
N GLU A 240 -6.24 6.01 19.89
CA GLU A 240 -5.36 7.18 19.88
C GLU A 240 -4.13 6.93 19.01
N GLN A 241 -3.47 5.78 19.19
CA GLN A 241 -2.34 5.37 18.35
C GLN A 241 -2.73 5.24 16.88
N LEU A 242 -3.90 4.66 16.60
CA LEU A 242 -4.40 4.53 15.22
C LEU A 242 -4.64 5.91 14.57
N ARG A 243 -5.24 6.87 15.30
CA ARG A 243 -5.42 8.25 14.81
C ARG A 243 -4.10 8.97 14.59
N ASP A 244 -3.08 8.73 15.43
CA ASP A 244 -1.74 9.28 15.24
C ASP A 244 -1.11 8.74 13.94
N VAL A 245 -1.26 7.44 13.65
CA VAL A 245 -0.78 6.85 12.38
C VAL A 245 -1.56 7.40 11.19
N VAL A 246 -2.88 7.58 11.30
CA VAL A 246 -3.70 8.20 10.24
C VAL A 246 -3.19 9.61 9.91
N ALA A 247 -2.94 10.44 10.93
CA ALA A 247 -2.41 11.79 10.72
C ALA A 247 -0.99 11.76 10.13
N TYR A 248 -0.15 10.81 10.54
CA TYR A 248 1.19 10.60 10.02
C TYR A 248 1.20 10.17 8.55
N ALA A 249 0.28 9.28 8.17
CA ALA A 249 0.10 8.82 6.79
C ALA A 249 -0.39 9.96 5.88
N ALA A 250 -1.37 10.75 6.35
CA ALA A 250 -1.93 11.87 5.59
C ALA A 250 -0.87 12.90 5.20
N GLN A 251 0.08 13.21 6.10
CA GLN A 251 1.23 14.07 5.80
C GLN A 251 2.16 13.53 4.71
N ARG A 252 2.03 12.26 4.35
CA ARG A 252 2.79 11.55 3.30
C ARG A 252 1.97 11.27 2.06
N GLY A 253 0.76 11.85 1.97
CA GLY A 253 -0.17 11.60 0.86
C GLY A 253 -0.70 10.17 0.85
N ILE A 254 -0.69 9.47 2.00
CA ILE A 254 -1.12 8.08 2.13
C ILE A 254 -2.44 8.01 2.91
N GLU A 255 -3.43 7.36 2.30
CA GLU A 255 -4.67 7.00 2.96
C GLU A 255 -4.59 5.57 3.52
N ILE A 256 -5.16 5.36 4.70
CA ILE A 256 -5.20 4.04 5.32
C ILE A 256 -6.50 3.33 4.97
N VAL A 257 -6.39 2.12 4.42
CA VAL A 257 -7.48 1.17 4.24
C VAL A 257 -7.44 0.17 5.38
N PRO A 258 -8.26 0.33 6.44
CA PRO A 258 -8.29 -0.66 7.52
C PRO A 258 -9.05 -1.90 7.06
N GLU A 259 -8.57 -3.09 7.46
CA GLU A 259 -9.28 -4.34 7.25
C GLU A 259 -9.76 -4.94 8.57
N ILE A 260 -11.05 -5.25 8.58
CA ILE A 260 -11.71 -6.12 9.57
C ILE A 260 -12.27 -7.29 8.80
N ASP A 261 -11.60 -8.41 8.86
CA ASP A 261 -11.95 -9.58 8.06
C ASP A 261 -13.24 -10.25 8.53
N LEU A 262 -14.16 -10.50 7.60
CA LEU A 262 -15.53 -10.96 7.82
C LEU A 262 -15.98 -11.90 6.69
N PRO A 263 -16.73 -12.97 6.94
CA PRO A 263 -17.13 -13.52 8.24
C PRO A 263 -16.22 -14.63 8.76
N ALA A 264 -15.16 -14.97 8.00
CA ALA A 264 -14.08 -15.86 8.40
C ALA A 264 -12.96 -15.08 9.12
N HIS A 265 -11.85 -15.73 9.43
CA HIS A 265 -10.68 -15.15 10.12
C HIS A 265 -11.04 -14.42 11.43
N MET A 266 -12.06 -14.91 12.12
CA MET A 266 -12.67 -14.28 13.29
C MET A 266 -12.47 -15.08 14.60
N VAL A 267 -11.57 -16.06 14.63
CA VAL A 267 -11.36 -16.89 15.85
C VAL A 267 -10.86 -16.04 17.02
N SER A 268 -10.11 -15.00 16.78
CA SER A 268 -9.72 -14.03 17.83
C SER A 268 -10.94 -13.38 18.49
N ALA A 269 -11.93 -12.94 17.70
CA ALA A 269 -13.18 -12.40 18.20
C ALA A 269 -14.07 -13.48 18.85
N LEU A 270 -14.13 -14.68 18.26
CA LEU A 270 -14.87 -15.80 18.83
C LEU A 270 -14.29 -16.28 20.17
N THR A 271 -12.99 -16.19 20.34
CA THR A 271 -12.34 -16.50 21.63
C THR A 271 -12.76 -15.50 22.71
N ALA A 272 -12.87 -14.23 22.35
CA ALA A 272 -13.31 -13.16 23.25
C ALA A 272 -14.81 -13.21 23.53
N TYR A 273 -15.62 -13.51 22.51
CA TYR A 273 -17.10 -13.50 22.55
C TYR A 273 -17.67 -14.79 21.91
N PRO A 274 -17.63 -15.94 22.62
CA PRO A 274 -17.96 -17.24 22.03
C PRO A 274 -19.40 -17.36 21.50
N HIS A 275 -20.32 -16.55 22.02
CA HIS A 275 -21.72 -16.57 21.56
C HIS A 275 -21.90 -16.12 20.11
N LEU A 276 -20.90 -15.42 19.51
CA LEU A 276 -20.90 -15.00 18.11
C LEU A 276 -20.66 -16.15 17.13
N GLY A 277 -20.09 -17.26 17.57
CA GLY A 277 -19.83 -18.43 16.73
C GLY A 277 -21.01 -19.40 16.66
N CYS A 278 -20.96 -20.31 15.68
CA CYS A 278 -22.01 -21.29 15.43
C CYS A 278 -22.13 -22.33 16.55
N THR A 279 -21.01 -22.72 17.19
CA THR A 279 -20.97 -23.75 18.24
C THR A 279 -21.11 -23.17 19.64
N GLY A 280 -20.95 -21.85 19.81
CA GLY A 280 -20.95 -21.20 21.12
C GLY A 280 -19.69 -21.42 21.96
N GLY A 281 -18.64 -21.99 21.36
CA GLY A 281 -17.35 -22.21 22.00
C GLY A 281 -17.24 -23.48 22.86
N PRO A 282 -16.17 -23.61 23.66
CA PRO A 282 -15.08 -22.64 23.77
C PRO A 282 -14.21 -22.58 22.51
N TYR A 283 -13.65 -21.39 22.23
CA TYR A 283 -12.68 -21.17 21.16
C TYR A 283 -11.33 -20.77 21.74
N SER A 284 -10.26 -20.91 20.96
CA SER A 284 -8.92 -20.45 21.30
C SER A 284 -8.26 -19.87 20.07
N LEU A 285 -7.51 -18.77 20.23
CA LEU A 285 -6.72 -18.21 19.14
C LEU A 285 -5.84 -19.29 18.52
N MET A 286 -5.69 -19.22 17.21
CA MET A 286 -4.81 -20.14 16.48
C MET A 286 -3.34 -19.87 16.83
N THR A 287 -2.57 -20.93 16.87
CA THR A 287 -1.11 -20.91 17.09
C THR A 287 -0.35 -21.54 15.95
N VAL A 288 -1.07 -22.03 14.94
CA VAL A 288 -0.55 -22.61 13.71
C VAL A 288 -1.12 -21.86 12.51
N TRP A 289 -0.36 -21.81 11.44
CA TRP A 289 -0.77 -21.14 10.21
C TRP A 289 -1.68 -22.06 9.38
N ASP A 290 -2.98 -21.85 9.48
CA ASP A 290 -4.03 -22.64 8.81
C ASP A 290 -5.32 -21.83 8.75
N ILE A 291 -6.30 -22.29 7.98
CA ILE A 291 -7.64 -21.71 7.86
C ILE A 291 -8.54 -22.30 8.94
N ALA A 292 -9.09 -21.45 9.79
CA ALA A 292 -10.00 -21.87 10.83
C ALA A 292 -11.35 -22.35 10.28
N LYS A 293 -11.89 -23.44 10.87
CA LYS A 293 -13.24 -23.92 10.52
C LYS A 293 -14.36 -23.10 11.16
N ASP A 294 -14.03 -22.37 12.21
CA ASP A 294 -14.98 -21.61 13.00
C ASP A 294 -15.07 -20.17 12.51
N VAL A 295 -16.27 -19.77 12.12
CA VAL A 295 -16.58 -18.47 11.53
C VAL A 295 -17.74 -17.82 12.30
N LEU A 296 -18.01 -16.54 12.06
CA LEU A 296 -19.19 -15.86 12.64
C LEU A 296 -20.50 -16.61 12.31
N CYS A 297 -21.39 -16.70 13.29
CA CYS A 297 -22.71 -17.28 13.09
C CYS A 297 -23.66 -16.21 12.51
N VAL A 298 -23.69 -16.10 11.20
CA VAL A 298 -24.48 -15.10 10.47
C VAL A 298 -25.99 -15.39 10.42
N GLY A 299 -26.42 -16.46 11.08
CA GLY A 299 -27.84 -16.71 11.37
C GLY A 299 -28.37 -15.94 12.57
N LYS A 300 -27.50 -15.33 13.39
CA LYS A 300 -27.88 -14.58 14.60
C LYS A 300 -27.84 -13.07 14.33
N ASP A 301 -28.83 -12.32 14.80
CA ASP A 301 -28.83 -10.86 14.68
C ASP A 301 -27.73 -10.23 15.55
N SER A 302 -27.39 -10.84 16.69
CA SER A 302 -26.27 -10.38 17.54
C SER A 302 -24.91 -10.36 16.83
N SER A 303 -24.69 -11.18 15.81
CA SER A 303 -23.47 -11.12 15.01
C SER A 303 -23.44 -9.88 14.13
N PHE A 304 -24.58 -9.45 13.62
CA PHE A 304 -24.67 -8.21 12.84
C PHE A 304 -24.60 -6.97 13.72
N GLU A 305 -25.20 -7.01 14.92
CA GLU A 305 -25.03 -5.94 15.90
C GLU A 305 -23.54 -5.75 16.25
N PHE A 306 -22.84 -6.86 16.47
CA PHE A 306 -21.39 -6.84 16.69
C PHE A 306 -20.62 -6.24 15.51
N ILE A 307 -20.88 -6.68 14.28
CA ILE A 307 -20.23 -6.17 13.07
C ILE A 307 -20.48 -4.67 12.90
N GLU A 308 -21.75 -4.23 13.03
CA GLU A 308 -22.15 -2.83 12.86
C GLU A 308 -21.53 -1.94 13.94
N ASP A 309 -21.42 -2.41 15.17
CA ASP A 309 -20.76 -1.71 16.27
C ASP A 309 -19.25 -1.56 16.04
N VAL A 310 -18.57 -2.65 15.66
CA VAL A 310 -17.13 -2.63 15.34
C VAL A 310 -16.87 -1.66 14.19
N LEU A 311 -17.60 -1.79 13.08
CA LEU A 311 -17.41 -0.93 11.90
C LEU A 311 -17.78 0.54 12.18
N THR A 312 -18.64 0.82 13.17
CA THR A 312 -18.88 2.19 13.60
C THR A 312 -17.62 2.81 14.19
N GLU A 313 -16.93 2.12 15.12
CA GLU A 313 -15.69 2.61 15.71
C GLU A 313 -14.54 2.66 14.69
N VAL A 314 -14.49 1.72 13.74
CA VAL A 314 -13.54 1.77 12.62
C VAL A 314 -13.73 3.05 11.79
N CYS A 315 -14.98 3.37 11.42
CA CYS A 315 -15.28 4.59 10.65
C CYS A 315 -14.97 5.90 11.42
N GLU A 316 -15.01 5.88 12.76
CA GLU A 316 -14.65 7.02 13.61
C GLU A 316 -13.13 7.25 13.71
N VAL A 317 -12.34 6.20 13.50
CA VAL A 317 -10.88 6.25 13.55
C VAL A 317 -10.28 6.52 12.17
N PHE A 318 -10.78 5.86 11.12
CA PHE A 318 -10.24 5.92 9.77
C PHE A 318 -11.13 6.77 8.85
N PRO A 319 -10.64 7.94 8.39
CA PRO A 319 -11.47 8.88 7.62
C PRO A 319 -11.60 8.52 6.14
N TYR A 320 -10.73 7.66 5.59
CA TYR A 320 -10.74 7.29 4.18
C TYR A 320 -12.05 6.61 3.78
N GLU A 321 -12.48 6.81 2.54
CA GLU A 321 -13.78 6.32 2.06
C GLU A 321 -13.91 4.80 1.99
N TYR A 322 -12.81 4.05 1.89
CA TYR A 322 -12.83 2.61 1.76
C TYR A 322 -12.52 1.90 3.07
N ILE A 323 -13.32 0.87 3.37
CA ILE A 323 -13.09 -0.10 4.43
C ILE A 323 -13.00 -1.48 3.78
N HIS A 324 -11.93 -2.22 4.06
CA HIS A 324 -11.78 -3.60 3.63
C HIS A 324 -12.44 -4.55 4.64
N ILE A 325 -13.24 -5.48 4.14
CA ILE A 325 -14.05 -6.38 4.97
C ILE A 325 -13.62 -7.85 4.86
N GLY A 326 -12.48 -8.13 4.22
CA GLY A 326 -12.02 -9.48 3.96
C GLY A 326 -12.93 -10.22 2.98
N GLY A 327 -13.51 -11.31 3.42
CA GLY A 327 -14.45 -12.12 2.65
C GLY A 327 -13.86 -13.40 2.09
N ASP A 328 -12.55 -13.58 2.26
CA ASP A 328 -11.76 -14.70 1.79
C ASP A 328 -11.95 -15.97 2.67
N GLU A 329 -11.59 -17.08 2.07
CA GLU A 329 -11.38 -18.37 2.72
C GLU A 329 -12.47 -18.83 3.72
N CYS A 330 -13.71 -18.37 3.56
CA CYS A 330 -14.79 -18.67 4.50
C CYS A 330 -15.30 -20.10 4.35
N PRO A 331 -14.99 -21.05 5.27
CA PRO A 331 -15.49 -22.41 5.21
C PRO A 331 -16.97 -22.48 5.57
N LYS A 332 -17.77 -23.14 4.74
CA LYS A 332 -19.23 -23.26 4.92
C LYS A 332 -19.65 -24.34 5.91
N ILE A 333 -18.74 -25.23 6.30
CA ILE A 333 -19.00 -26.44 7.11
C ILE A 333 -19.72 -26.19 8.44
N ARG A 334 -19.50 -25.01 9.06
CA ARG A 334 -20.23 -24.64 10.29
C ARG A 334 -21.65 -24.20 9.97
N TRP A 335 -21.84 -23.42 8.93
CA TRP A 335 -23.15 -22.91 8.53
C TRP A 335 -24.08 -24.01 8.06
N GLU A 336 -23.59 -25.03 7.32
CA GLU A 336 -24.34 -26.21 6.88
C GLU A 336 -25.03 -26.94 8.04
N LYS A 337 -24.43 -26.91 9.23
CA LYS A 337 -24.90 -27.62 10.42
C LYS A 337 -25.49 -26.72 11.49
N CYS A 338 -25.38 -25.41 11.34
CA CYS A 338 -25.85 -24.45 12.34
C CYS A 338 -27.35 -24.19 12.21
N PRO A 339 -28.18 -24.51 13.23
CA PRO A 339 -29.62 -24.26 13.15
C PRO A 339 -30.00 -22.82 12.85
N HIS A 340 -29.22 -21.85 13.36
CA HIS A 340 -29.45 -20.42 13.13
C HIS A 340 -29.15 -20.04 11.68
N CYS A 341 -28.01 -20.47 11.12
CA CYS A 341 -27.66 -20.20 9.73
C CYS A 341 -28.65 -20.86 8.76
N GLN A 342 -29.04 -22.12 9.02
CA GLN A 342 -30.04 -22.81 8.20
C GLN A 342 -31.43 -22.17 8.30
N ALA A 343 -31.82 -21.65 9.47
CA ALA A 343 -33.04 -20.87 9.61
C ALA A 343 -33.00 -19.56 8.79
N ARG A 344 -31.87 -18.86 8.80
CA ARG A 344 -31.66 -17.65 8.00
C ARG A 344 -31.68 -17.94 6.49
N ILE A 345 -31.03 -18.99 6.04
CA ILE A 345 -31.09 -19.47 4.64
C ILE A 345 -32.55 -19.71 4.22
N LYS A 346 -33.32 -20.40 5.07
CA LYS A 346 -34.75 -20.64 4.80
C LYS A 346 -35.58 -19.38 4.78
N GLU A 347 -35.36 -18.46 5.73
CA GLU A 347 -36.03 -17.17 5.83
C GLU A 347 -35.80 -16.33 4.57
N LEU A 348 -34.56 -16.28 4.09
CA LEU A 348 -34.15 -15.54 2.90
C LEU A 348 -34.50 -16.27 1.59
N GLY A 349 -34.93 -17.52 1.66
CA GLY A 349 -35.25 -18.33 0.49
C GLY A 349 -34.04 -18.71 -0.37
N LEU A 350 -32.82 -18.69 0.23
CA LEU A 350 -31.59 -19.02 -0.47
C LEU A 350 -31.55 -20.49 -0.86
N LYS A 351 -31.01 -20.79 -2.04
CA LYS A 351 -30.95 -22.14 -2.61
C LYS A 351 -29.67 -22.31 -3.39
N ASP A 352 -29.23 -23.55 -3.52
CA ASP A 352 -28.17 -23.92 -4.44
C ASP A 352 -28.52 -23.49 -5.86
N SER A 353 -27.56 -22.89 -6.54
CA SER A 353 -27.69 -22.48 -7.95
C SER A 353 -26.34 -22.55 -8.65
N GLY A 354 -26.29 -23.23 -9.80
CA GLY A 354 -25.05 -23.46 -10.54
C GLY A 354 -24.01 -24.22 -9.69
N LYS A 355 -22.84 -23.63 -9.52
CA LYS A 355 -21.75 -24.17 -8.69
C LYS A 355 -21.79 -23.73 -7.24
N TRP A 356 -22.71 -22.80 -6.86
CA TRP A 356 -22.75 -22.19 -5.55
C TRP A 356 -23.87 -22.78 -4.69
N THR A 357 -23.56 -23.02 -3.42
CA THR A 357 -24.53 -23.50 -2.42
C THR A 357 -25.29 -22.36 -1.75
N ALA A 358 -26.35 -22.67 -1.03
CA ALA A 358 -27.11 -21.70 -0.25
C ALA A 358 -26.23 -20.93 0.76
N GLU A 359 -25.15 -21.55 1.25
CA GLU A 359 -24.20 -20.94 2.17
C GLU A 359 -23.31 -19.89 1.48
N HIS A 360 -22.99 -20.03 0.19
CA HIS A 360 -22.32 -18.98 -0.58
C HIS A 360 -23.24 -17.76 -0.72
N TYR A 361 -24.50 -17.97 -1.05
CA TYR A 361 -25.50 -16.88 -1.06
C TYR A 361 -25.74 -16.29 0.33
N LEU A 362 -25.57 -17.06 1.41
CA LEU A 362 -25.59 -16.52 2.77
C LEU A 362 -24.40 -15.60 3.02
N GLN A 363 -23.23 -15.88 2.48
CA GLN A 363 -22.08 -14.96 2.53
C GLN A 363 -22.35 -13.67 1.74
N ASN A 364 -22.96 -13.75 0.54
CA ASN A 364 -23.37 -12.54 -0.18
C ASN A 364 -24.35 -11.68 0.61
N TYR A 365 -25.29 -12.31 1.35
CA TYR A 365 -26.18 -11.58 2.24
C TYR A 365 -25.41 -10.81 3.33
N VAL A 366 -24.33 -11.39 3.89
CA VAL A 366 -23.46 -10.71 4.85
C VAL A 366 -22.80 -9.51 4.19
N THR A 367 -22.14 -9.72 3.05
CA THR A 367 -21.47 -8.66 2.28
C THR A 367 -22.43 -7.53 1.94
N ALA A 368 -23.62 -7.83 1.42
CA ALA A 368 -24.64 -6.83 1.06
C ALA A 368 -25.14 -6.04 2.29
N ARG A 369 -25.32 -6.71 3.43
CA ARG A 369 -25.73 -6.04 4.67
C ARG A 369 -24.65 -5.10 5.20
N VAL A 370 -23.40 -5.54 5.21
CA VAL A 370 -22.24 -4.73 5.62
C VAL A 370 -22.05 -3.55 4.66
N GLN A 371 -22.14 -3.79 3.36
CA GLN A 371 -22.05 -2.75 2.33
C GLN A 371 -23.14 -1.67 2.54
N LYS A 372 -24.39 -2.08 2.78
CA LYS A 372 -25.48 -1.15 3.06
C LYS A 372 -25.23 -0.34 4.34
N PHE A 373 -24.71 -0.99 5.38
CA PHE A 373 -24.36 -0.31 6.63
C PHE A 373 -23.26 0.72 6.41
N LEU A 374 -22.15 0.34 5.79
CA LEU A 374 -21.02 1.23 5.49
C LEU A 374 -21.41 2.37 4.56
N ALA A 375 -22.25 2.13 3.56
CA ALA A 375 -22.84 3.18 2.71
C ALA A 375 -23.64 4.21 3.52
N SER A 376 -24.36 3.78 4.57
CA SER A 376 -25.08 4.70 5.48
C SER A 376 -24.14 5.60 6.30
N LYS A 377 -22.86 5.20 6.43
CA LYS A 377 -21.78 5.96 7.06
C LYS A 377 -20.95 6.76 6.04
N GLY A 378 -21.34 6.75 4.75
CA GLY A 378 -20.59 7.39 3.66
C GLY A 378 -19.30 6.65 3.28
N ARG A 379 -19.24 5.33 3.54
CA ARG A 379 -18.08 4.48 3.24
C ARG A 379 -18.39 3.50 2.13
N LYS A 380 -17.33 3.08 1.41
CA LYS A 380 -17.33 2.04 0.38
C LYS A 380 -16.65 0.77 0.89
N VAL A 381 -17.00 -0.35 0.31
CA VAL A 381 -16.47 -1.67 0.66
C VAL A 381 -15.41 -2.11 -0.34
N ILE A 382 -14.30 -2.62 0.17
CA ILE A 382 -13.40 -3.50 -0.56
C ILE A 382 -13.52 -4.90 0.05
N GLY A 383 -13.43 -5.95 -0.76
CA GLY A 383 -13.28 -7.34 -0.29
C GLY A 383 -12.46 -8.16 -1.25
N TRP A 384 -11.91 -9.26 -0.73
CA TRP A 384 -11.17 -10.22 -1.54
C TRP A 384 -12.07 -10.84 -2.62
N ASP A 385 -11.50 -11.39 -3.68
CA ASP A 385 -12.27 -11.80 -4.87
C ASP A 385 -13.28 -12.93 -4.62
N GLU A 386 -13.26 -13.58 -3.46
CA GLU A 386 -14.32 -14.52 -3.03
C GLU A 386 -15.68 -13.87 -2.85
N ILE A 387 -15.76 -12.55 -2.64
CA ILE A 387 -17.07 -11.88 -2.56
C ILE A 387 -17.83 -11.90 -3.89
N LEU A 388 -17.14 -12.18 -5.03
CA LEU A 388 -17.77 -12.44 -6.33
C LEU A 388 -18.54 -13.77 -6.37
N GLU A 389 -18.28 -14.67 -5.43
CA GLU A 389 -18.92 -15.99 -5.40
C GLU A 389 -20.40 -15.86 -5.05
N GLY A 390 -21.29 -16.25 -5.97
CA GLY A 390 -22.74 -16.15 -5.79
C GLY A 390 -23.34 -14.97 -6.54
N ASP A 391 -23.92 -14.00 -5.83
CA ASP A 391 -24.65 -12.85 -6.39
C ASP A 391 -24.24 -11.56 -5.65
N LEU A 392 -23.10 -10.99 -6.02
CA LEU A 392 -22.60 -9.76 -5.42
C LEU A 392 -23.44 -8.55 -5.87
N GLN A 393 -23.82 -7.72 -4.91
CA GLN A 393 -24.54 -6.48 -5.20
C GLN A 393 -23.56 -5.40 -5.71
N PRO A 394 -23.99 -4.52 -6.66
CA PRO A 394 -23.17 -3.44 -7.19
C PRO A 394 -22.63 -2.49 -6.10
N GLY A 395 -21.43 -1.92 -6.35
CA GLY A 395 -20.82 -0.89 -5.51
C GLY A 395 -19.80 -1.39 -4.49
N ALA A 396 -19.48 -2.70 -4.46
CA ALA A 396 -18.28 -3.21 -3.82
C ALA A 396 -17.09 -3.14 -4.78
N THR A 397 -15.89 -2.94 -4.26
CA THR A 397 -14.62 -3.02 -4.99
C THR A 397 -13.98 -4.38 -4.71
N ILE A 398 -13.48 -5.02 -5.74
CA ILE A 398 -12.91 -6.37 -5.67
C ILE A 398 -11.39 -6.29 -5.54
N MET A 399 -10.82 -6.96 -4.56
CA MET A 399 -9.37 -7.12 -4.47
C MET A 399 -8.99 -8.52 -4.96
N SER A 400 -8.40 -8.59 -6.18
CA SER A 400 -8.13 -9.85 -6.87
C SER A 400 -6.78 -10.41 -6.47
N TRP A 401 -6.78 -11.51 -5.66
CA TRP A 401 -5.56 -12.12 -5.15
C TRP A 401 -5.30 -13.56 -5.64
N ARG A 402 -6.36 -14.34 -5.93
CA ARG A 402 -6.25 -15.73 -6.40
C ARG A 402 -5.81 -15.82 -7.88
N GLY A 403 -4.96 -14.90 -8.32
CA GLY A 403 -4.56 -14.67 -9.69
C GLY A 403 -5.28 -13.48 -10.30
N VAL A 404 -5.12 -13.30 -11.62
CA VAL A 404 -5.69 -12.15 -12.34
C VAL A 404 -7.18 -12.30 -12.67
N GLN A 405 -7.73 -13.51 -12.57
CA GLN A 405 -9.09 -13.82 -13.07
C GLN A 405 -10.20 -13.11 -12.30
N GLY A 406 -10.04 -12.93 -10.97
CA GLY A 406 -11.00 -12.18 -10.16
C GLY A 406 -11.17 -10.74 -10.64
N GLY A 407 -10.06 -10.06 -10.95
CA GLY A 407 -10.08 -8.69 -11.47
C GLY A 407 -10.64 -8.60 -12.88
N ILE A 408 -10.29 -9.55 -13.77
CA ILE A 408 -10.86 -9.64 -15.12
C ILE A 408 -12.39 -9.85 -15.05
N GLU A 409 -12.84 -10.77 -14.19
CA GLU A 409 -14.28 -11.03 -13.98
C GLU A 409 -14.99 -9.79 -13.42
N ALA A 410 -14.40 -9.13 -12.42
CA ALA A 410 -14.94 -7.92 -11.83
C ALA A 410 -15.12 -6.82 -12.87
N ALA A 411 -14.06 -6.47 -13.61
CA ALA A 411 -14.08 -5.42 -14.62
C ALA A 411 -15.12 -5.70 -15.73
N ASN A 412 -15.18 -6.95 -16.22
CA ASN A 412 -16.15 -7.36 -17.23
C ASN A 412 -17.61 -7.30 -16.75
N ASN A 413 -17.84 -7.36 -15.44
CA ASN A 413 -19.16 -7.25 -14.82
C ASN A 413 -19.46 -5.83 -14.30
N GLY A 414 -18.59 -4.85 -14.56
CA GLY A 414 -18.78 -3.44 -14.17
C GLY A 414 -18.50 -3.17 -12.69
N PHE A 415 -17.69 -4.00 -12.02
CA PHE A 415 -17.17 -3.74 -10.67
C PHE A 415 -15.77 -3.15 -10.75
N ASP A 416 -15.49 -2.20 -9.89
CA ASP A 416 -14.13 -1.71 -9.71
C ASP A 416 -13.26 -2.79 -9.06
N ALA A 417 -11.99 -2.87 -9.49
CA ALA A 417 -11.06 -3.86 -8.98
C ALA A 417 -9.68 -3.27 -8.66
N ILE A 418 -9.03 -3.87 -7.67
CA ILE A 418 -7.63 -3.63 -7.31
C ILE A 418 -6.90 -4.96 -7.54
N MET A 419 -5.83 -4.91 -8.34
CA MET A 419 -5.07 -6.09 -8.72
C MET A 419 -3.96 -6.36 -7.70
N THR A 420 -3.98 -7.55 -7.11
CA THR A 420 -2.96 -8.02 -6.17
C THR A 420 -2.70 -9.53 -6.32
N PRO A 421 -2.56 -10.05 -7.57
CA PRO A 421 -2.43 -11.48 -7.80
C PRO A 421 -1.18 -12.04 -7.11
N CYS A 422 -1.37 -13.14 -6.38
CA CYS A 422 -0.35 -13.70 -5.49
C CYS A 422 0.95 -14.07 -6.22
N GLU A 423 0.86 -14.47 -7.48
CA GLU A 423 2.01 -14.83 -8.32
C GLU A 423 2.93 -13.64 -8.67
N TYR A 424 2.50 -12.38 -8.46
CA TYR A 424 3.28 -11.17 -8.75
C TYR A 424 3.41 -10.23 -7.56
N CYS A 425 2.40 -10.19 -6.69
CA CYS A 425 2.23 -9.14 -5.69
C CYS A 425 2.39 -9.60 -4.24
N TYR A 426 2.51 -10.94 -3.97
CA TYR A 426 2.71 -11.44 -2.62
C TYR A 426 4.19 -11.45 -2.26
N LEU A 427 4.60 -10.40 -1.55
CA LEU A 427 6.00 -10.19 -1.17
C LEU A 427 6.40 -10.95 0.10
N ASN A 428 5.54 -11.81 0.64
CA ASN A 428 5.86 -12.82 1.64
C ASN A 428 6.39 -14.13 1.06
N TYR A 429 6.44 -14.26 -0.28
CA TYR A 429 7.06 -15.36 -1.02
C TYR A 429 8.57 -15.13 -1.17
N CYS A 430 9.35 -16.21 -1.45
CA CYS A 430 10.80 -16.13 -1.63
C CYS A 430 11.20 -15.20 -2.78
N GLN A 431 12.28 -14.47 -2.60
CA GLN A 431 12.85 -13.57 -3.62
C GLN A 431 13.84 -14.30 -4.53
N SER A 432 14.51 -15.35 -4.02
CA SER A 432 15.46 -16.17 -4.76
C SER A 432 14.91 -17.59 -4.98
N ASP A 433 15.47 -18.29 -5.94
CA ASP A 433 15.19 -19.70 -6.24
C ASP A 433 15.87 -20.67 -5.25
N LYS A 434 16.50 -20.13 -4.20
CA LYS A 434 17.21 -20.86 -3.13
C LYS A 434 16.58 -20.55 -1.77
N PRO A 435 15.37 -21.05 -1.50
CA PRO A 435 14.65 -20.73 -0.26
C PRO A 435 15.41 -21.13 1.02
N GLU A 436 16.36 -22.08 0.93
CA GLU A 436 17.19 -22.49 2.05
C GLU A 436 18.24 -21.43 2.47
N LEU A 437 18.49 -20.43 1.63
CA LEU A 437 19.39 -19.31 1.92
C LEU A 437 18.63 -18.06 2.41
N GLU A 438 17.30 -18.07 2.30
CA GLU A 438 16.44 -16.98 2.74
C GLU A 438 15.95 -17.17 4.19
N PRO A 439 15.45 -16.11 4.84
CA PRO A 439 14.69 -16.25 6.08
C PRO A 439 13.49 -17.20 5.88
N VAL A 440 13.05 -17.86 6.95
CA VAL A 440 11.89 -18.77 6.90
C VAL A 440 10.67 -18.02 6.37
N GLY A 441 10.04 -18.56 5.32
CA GLY A 441 8.88 -17.98 4.64
C GLY A 441 8.13 -19.02 3.83
N PHE A 442 7.18 -18.58 3.04
CA PHE A 442 6.55 -19.40 2.01
C PHE A 442 7.58 -19.69 0.90
N HIS A 443 7.49 -20.89 0.31
CA HIS A 443 8.51 -21.37 -0.64
C HIS A 443 8.20 -21.02 -2.10
N GLU A 444 7.05 -20.39 -2.37
CA GLU A 444 6.72 -19.84 -3.68
C GLU A 444 7.75 -18.77 -4.06
N TYR A 445 8.09 -18.71 -5.34
CA TYR A 445 9.14 -17.84 -5.84
C TYR A 445 8.59 -16.66 -6.64
N VAL A 446 8.84 -15.45 -6.15
CA VAL A 446 8.44 -14.19 -6.79
C VAL A 446 9.64 -13.23 -6.81
N PRO A 447 10.51 -13.33 -7.85
CA PRO A 447 11.66 -12.44 -7.98
C PRO A 447 11.26 -11.02 -8.40
N VAL A 448 12.19 -10.08 -8.24
CA VAL A 448 12.02 -8.67 -8.61
C VAL A 448 11.61 -8.50 -10.08
N GLU A 449 12.25 -9.24 -10.99
CA GLU A 449 11.94 -9.21 -12.44
C GLU A 449 10.48 -9.60 -12.71
N LYS A 450 9.97 -10.61 -12.00
CA LYS A 450 8.58 -11.05 -12.16
C LYS A 450 7.59 -9.99 -11.64
N CYS A 451 7.88 -9.35 -10.50
CA CYS A 451 7.11 -8.22 -10.01
C CYS A 451 7.08 -7.07 -11.02
N TYR A 452 8.24 -6.71 -11.57
CA TYR A 452 8.41 -5.64 -12.54
C TYR A 452 7.69 -5.92 -13.86
N GLY A 453 7.74 -7.18 -14.34
CA GLY A 453 7.12 -7.61 -15.59
C GLY A 453 5.59 -7.69 -15.55
N TYR A 454 4.96 -7.52 -14.38
CA TYR A 454 3.52 -7.59 -14.26
C TYR A 454 2.82 -6.46 -15.04
N GLU A 455 1.78 -6.81 -15.82
CA GLU A 455 0.89 -5.85 -16.49
C GLU A 455 -0.55 -6.05 -15.99
N PRO A 456 -1.07 -5.09 -15.19
CA PRO A 456 -2.36 -5.24 -14.52
C PRO A 456 -3.57 -5.24 -15.45
N LEU A 457 -3.45 -4.71 -16.67
CA LEU A 457 -4.54 -4.61 -17.64
C LEU A 457 -4.58 -5.78 -18.64
N ASP A 458 -3.61 -6.71 -18.57
CA ASP A 458 -3.56 -7.86 -19.46
C ASP A 458 -4.82 -8.73 -19.33
N GLY A 459 -5.43 -9.03 -20.47
CA GLY A 459 -6.65 -9.85 -20.54
C GLY A 459 -7.96 -9.11 -20.22
N ILE A 460 -7.90 -7.81 -19.94
CA ILE A 460 -9.06 -6.96 -19.70
C ILE A 460 -9.39 -6.17 -20.96
N PRO A 461 -10.66 -6.15 -21.44
CA PRO A 461 -11.06 -5.32 -22.57
C PRO A 461 -10.79 -3.83 -22.32
N GLU A 462 -10.37 -3.09 -23.36
CA GLU A 462 -9.99 -1.68 -23.24
C GLU A 462 -11.10 -0.79 -22.66
N ASP A 463 -12.36 -1.07 -23.00
CA ASP A 463 -13.53 -0.35 -22.49
C ASP A 463 -13.81 -0.63 -21.00
N ALA A 464 -13.20 -1.67 -20.42
CA ALA A 464 -13.27 -2.02 -19.00
C ALA A 464 -12.02 -1.62 -18.18
N HIS A 465 -10.95 -1.10 -18.81
CA HIS A 465 -9.72 -0.68 -18.12
C HIS A 465 -9.98 0.31 -17.02
N HIS A 466 -10.97 1.19 -17.15
CA HIS A 466 -11.32 2.21 -16.15
C HIS A 466 -11.84 1.64 -14.83
N HIS A 467 -12.24 0.35 -14.81
CA HIS A 467 -12.60 -0.36 -13.58
C HIS A 467 -11.39 -0.84 -12.79
N ILE A 468 -10.18 -0.87 -13.36
CA ILE A 468 -8.97 -1.21 -12.61
C ILE A 468 -8.44 0.04 -11.92
N LEU A 469 -8.71 0.14 -10.62
CA LEU A 469 -8.29 1.28 -9.82
C LEU A 469 -6.77 1.32 -9.61
N GLY A 470 -6.12 0.17 -9.66
CA GLY A 470 -4.67 0.05 -9.52
C GLY A 470 -4.19 -1.29 -9.00
N VAL A 471 -3.01 -1.26 -8.40
CA VAL A 471 -2.28 -2.45 -7.96
C VAL A 471 -1.89 -2.31 -6.48
N GLN A 472 -1.80 -3.44 -5.79
CA GLN A 472 -1.31 -3.50 -4.42
C GLN A 472 -0.33 -4.66 -4.25
N CYS A 473 0.75 -4.47 -3.48
CA CYS A 473 1.57 -5.57 -3.01
C CYS A 473 1.24 -5.91 -1.55
N ASN A 474 1.43 -7.18 -1.18
CA ASN A 474 1.02 -7.70 0.13
C ASN A 474 2.19 -8.36 0.86
N VAL A 475 2.29 -8.09 2.17
CA VAL A 475 3.20 -8.80 3.08
C VAL A 475 2.37 -9.46 4.18
N TRP A 476 2.06 -10.74 3.99
CA TRP A 476 1.48 -11.60 5.00
C TRP A 476 2.56 -12.10 5.96
N THR A 477 2.26 -12.18 7.25
CA THR A 477 3.31 -12.26 8.28
C THR A 477 3.34 -13.56 9.07
N GLU A 478 2.77 -14.66 8.57
CA GLU A 478 2.77 -15.97 9.24
C GLU A 478 4.19 -16.37 9.67
N PHE A 479 5.17 -16.18 8.82
CA PHE A 479 6.57 -16.50 9.09
C PHE A 479 7.44 -15.26 9.35
N ILE A 480 6.87 -14.06 9.24
CA ILE A 480 7.62 -12.81 9.26
C ILE A 480 7.40 -12.10 10.60
N GLY A 481 8.20 -12.46 11.61
CA GLY A 481 8.02 -12.01 13.00
C GLY A 481 8.82 -10.79 13.41
N THR A 482 9.63 -10.18 12.53
CA THR A 482 10.48 -9.03 12.87
C THR A 482 10.41 -7.93 11.82
N PRO A 483 10.60 -6.65 12.20
CA PRO A 483 10.66 -5.53 11.25
C PRO A 483 11.73 -5.69 10.16
N ALA A 484 12.91 -6.19 10.52
CA ALA A 484 13.98 -6.43 9.55
C ALA A 484 13.59 -7.50 8.52
N HIS A 485 12.80 -8.51 8.94
CA HIS A 485 12.30 -9.53 8.02
C HIS A 485 11.21 -8.96 7.09
N VAL A 486 10.28 -8.12 7.59
CA VAL A 486 9.32 -7.39 6.74
C VAL A 486 10.05 -6.59 5.67
N GLN A 487 11.05 -5.79 6.07
CA GLN A 487 11.82 -4.96 5.16
C GLN A 487 12.59 -5.78 4.12
N TYR A 488 13.21 -6.88 4.53
CA TYR A 488 13.89 -7.81 3.61
C TYR A 488 12.93 -8.37 2.57
N MET A 489 11.77 -8.84 2.98
CA MET A 489 10.77 -9.41 2.07
C MET A 489 10.15 -8.34 1.16
N LEU A 490 9.96 -7.14 1.66
CA LEU A 490 9.37 -6.03 0.93
C LEU A 490 10.33 -5.46 -0.14
N LEU A 491 11.62 -5.30 0.20
CA LEU A 491 12.60 -4.56 -0.58
C LEU A 491 13.60 -5.50 -1.28
N PRO A 492 13.91 -5.27 -2.58
CA PRO A 492 13.48 -4.15 -3.42
C PRO A 492 12.20 -4.38 -4.25
N ARG A 493 11.44 -5.48 -4.05
CA ARG A 493 10.26 -5.81 -4.87
C ARG A 493 9.18 -4.74 -4.84
N MET A 494 8.99 -4.04 -3.71
CA MET A 494 8.07 -2.91 -3.64
C MET A 494 8.47 -1.79 -4.62
N LEU A 495 9.76 -1.59 -4.87
CA LEU A 495 10.23 -0.62 -5.87
C LEU A 495 9.78 -1.02 -7.28
N ALA A 496 9.88 -2.31 -7.60
CA ALA A 496 9.39 -2.85 -8.87
C ALA A 496 7.88 -2.66 -9.04
N ILE A 497 7.12 -3.00 -7.99
CA ILE A 497 5.66 -2.79 -7.98
C ILE A 497 5.31 -1.29 -8.04
N SER A 498 6.09 -0.41 -7.41
CA SER A 498 5.84 1.04 -7.49
C SER A 498 5.93 1.55 -8.94
N GLU A 499 6.85 1.02 -9.74
CA GLU A 499 6.97 1.37 -11.16
C GLU A 499 5.82 0.76 -12.00
N VAL A 500 5.35 -0.45 -11.68
CA VAL A 500 4.12 -1.02 -12.27
C VAL A 500 2.88 -0.16 -11.98
N GLN A 501 2.79 0.37 -10.77
CA GLN A 501 1.68 1.23 -10.32
C GLN A 501 1.72 2.63 -10.94
N TRP A 502 2.90 3.09 -11.27
CA TRP A 502 3.17 4.49 -11.66
C TRP A 502 3.31 4.67 -13.16
N SER A 503 4.13 3.84 -13.82
CA SER A 503 4.58 4.05 -15.20
C SER A 503 3.72 3.29 -16.21
N ALA A 504 3.61 3.82 -17.43
CA ALA A 504 3.00 3.12 -18.55
C ALA A 504 3.90 1.94 -19.02
N PRO A 505 3.34 0.87 -19.60
CA PRO A 505 4.12 -0.30 -20.01
C PRO A 505 5.27 0.05 -20.98
N GLU A 506 5.03 1.00 -21.89
CA GLU A 506 6.01 1.46 -22.88
C GLU A 506 7.19 2.24 -22.30
N ASP A 507 7.05 2.77 -21.07
CA ASP A 507 8.08 3.53 -20.38
C ASP A 507 8.93 2.67 -19.44
N LYS A 508 8.54 1.38 -19.26
CA LYS A 508 9.22 0.43 -18.39
C LYS A 508 10.44 -0.17 -19.09
N ASP A 509 11.58 -0.19 -18.37
CA ASP A 509 12.84 -0.79 -18.80
C ASP A 509 13.49 -1.47 -17.60
N TYR A 510 13.49 -2.82 -17.60
CA TYR A 510 14.00 -3.59 -16.47
C TYR A 510 15.51 -3.45 -16.27
N ASP A 511 16.30 -3.35 -17.35
CA ASP A 511 17.77 -3.22 -17.24
C ASP A 511 18.13 -1.86 -16.63
N ARG A 512 17.46 -0.77 -17.04
CA ARG A 512 17.58 0.55 -16.41
C ARG A 512 17.16 0.48 -14.94
N PHE A 513 15.95 -0.05 -14.64
CA PHE A 513 15.43 -0.18 -13.27
C PHE A 513 16.42 -0.94 -12.38
N ARG A 514 16.94 -2.08 -12.86
CA ARG A 514 17.90 -2.88 -12.12
C ARG A 514 19.17 -2.10 -11.81
N ALA A 515 19.74 -1.40 -12.79
CA ALA A 515 20.91 -0.55 -12.61
C ALA A 515 20.64 0.58 -11.61
N ASP A 516 19.52 1.32 -11.75
CA ASP A 516 19.13 2.41 -10.86
C ASP A 516 18.96 1.93 -9.40
N VAL A 517 18.36 0.73 -9.20
CA VAL A 517 18.21 0.14 -7.86
C VAL A 517 19.56 -0.19 -7.25
N MET A 518 20.46 -0.85 -7.98
CA MET A 518 21.77 -1.27 -7.48
C MET A 518 22.69 -0.08 -7.19
N ASP A 519 22.74 0.88 -8.12
CA ASP A 519 23.71 1.97 -8.07
C ASP A 519 23.24 3.14 -7.19
N HIS A 520 21.94 3.30 -6.98
CA HIS A 520 21.40 4.47 -6.29
C HIS A 520 20.38 4.14 -5.19
N GLN A 521 19.34 3.35 -5.48
CA GLN A 521 18.27 3.14 -4.50
C GLN A 521 18.75 2.35 -3.27
N PHE A 522 19.69 1.41 -3.44
CA PHE A 522 20.28 0.70 -2.29
C PHE A 522 21.04 1.62 -1.34
N GLU A 523 21.65 2.70 -1.84
CA GLU A 523 22.28 3.71 -0.99
C GLU A 523 21.23 4.50 -0.18
N ILE A 524 20.11 4.85 -0.80
CA ILE A 524 18.98 5.50 -0.09
C ILE A 524 18.44 4.57 1.01
N LEU A 525 18.11 3.32 0.68
CA LEU A 525 17.61 2.34 1.64
C LEU A 525 18.56 2.15 2.82
N LYS A 526 19.84 1.99 2.53
CA LYS A 526 20.90 1.85 3.53
C LYS A 526 21.00 3.08 4.43
N SER A 527 20.97 4.29 3.85
CA SER A 527 21.07 5.54 4.60
C SER A 527 19.89 5.73 5.55
N MET A 528 18.70 5.31 5.14
CA MET A 528 17.48 5.33 5.96
C MET A 528 17.42 4.16 6.97
N GLY A 529 18.39 3.25 6.95
CA GLY A 529 18.48 2.12 7.88
C GLY A 529 17.48 0.99 7.60
N TYR A 530 17.13 0.76 6.33
CA TYR A 530 16.32 -0.38 5.92
C TYR A 530 17.17 -1.62 5.66
N THR A 531 16.62 -2.78 6.02
CA THR A 531 17.10 -4.09 5.56
C THR A 531 16.47 -4.38 4.19
N TYR A 532 17.24 -4.94 3.25
CA TYR A 532 16.74 -5.29 1.92
C TYR A 532 17.46 -6.53 1.39
N CYS A 533 16.80 -7.24 0.47
CA CYS A 533 17.38 -8.37 -0.25
C CYS A 533 18.33 -7.86 -1.35
N LYS A 534 19.47 -8.52 -1.50
CA LYS A 534 20.50 -8.21 -2.51
C LYS A 534 20.48 -9.14 -3.71
N GLU A 535 19.54 -10.09 -3.77
CA GLU A 535 19.50 -11.11 -4.85
C GLU A 535 19.31 -10.52 -6.25
N ILE A 536 18.87 -9.26 -6.37
CA ILE A 536 18.83 -8.52 -7.65
C ILE A 536 20.24 -8.31 -8.23
N GLU A 537 21.29 -8.44 -7.41
CA GLU A 537 22.69 -8.27 -7.84
C GLU A 537 23.22 -9.47 -8.68
N TYR A 538 22.52 -10.62 -8.72
CA TYR A 538 23.00 -11.86 -9.35
C TYR A 538 22.26 -12.21 -10.65
#